data_47fcd80f8c7698312655cc051c4e653d
#
_entry.id   47fcd80f8c7698312655cc051c4e653d
#
_cell.length_a   1.000
_cell.length_b   1.000
_cell.length_c   1.000
_cell.angle_alpha   90.00
_cell.angle_beta   90.00
_cell.angle_gamma   90.00
#
_symmetry.space_group_name_H-M   'P 1'
#
loop_
_entity.id
_entity.type
_entity.pdbx_description
1 polymer ?
#
loop_
_entity_poly.entity_id
_entity_poly.type
_entity_poly.pdbx_seq_one_letter_code
_entity_poly.pdbx_strand_id
1 'polypeptide(L)'
;MLRASATALAGLASLGTGQARGAAAHAKAKSTILFFLCGGSSHVDMWDMKPAAPAEFRGEFRPVATTAPGLAICEHLPLTAKQGHKIALVHGVTDSGLATGDHHAGYYFNLTG
;
A
#
# COMPACT_ATOMS: atom_id res chain seq x y z
N MET A 1 -27.30 -17.48 50.18
CA MET A 1 -28.18 -17.17 49.01
C MET A 1 -27.63 -15.97 48.31
N LEU A 2 -26.75 -16.19 47.29
CA LEU A 2 -26.31 -15.12 46.37
C LEU A 2 -26.67 -15.57 44.96
N ARG A 3 -27.63 -14.91 44.38
CA ARG A 3 -27.93 -14.99 42.94
C ARG A 3 -27.06 -13.95 42.23
N ALA A 4 -25.98 -14.36 41.62
CA ALA A 4 -25.20 -13.51 40.73
C ALA A 4 -25.77 -13.62 39.31
N SER A 5 -26.20 -12.49 38.78
CA SER A 5 -26.83 -12.30 37.48
C SER A 5 -25.86 -12.57 36.35
N ALA A 6 -26.18 -13.50 35.49
CA ALA A 6 -25.51 -13.76 34.23
C ALA A 6 -26.11 -12.85 33.15
N THR A 7 -25.66 -11.60 33.07
CA THR A 7 -26.10 -10.66 32.02
C THR A 7 -24.96 -9.72 31.64
N ALA A 8 -23.87 -10.23 31.04
CA ALA A 8 -22.82 -9.40 30.48
C ALA A 8 -21.96 -10.15 29.45
N LEU A 9 -22.54 -10.88 28.51
CA LEU A 9 -21.76 -11.48 27.42
C LEU A 9 -22.49 -11.46 26.05
N ALA A 10 -23.34 -10.50 25.83
CA ALA A 10 -24.06 -10.36 24.54
C ALA A 10 -23.71 -9.08 23.77
N GLY A 11 -22.56 -8.44 24.05
CA GLY A 11 -22.21 -7.13 23.48
C GLY A 11 -21.01 -7.10 22.55
N LEU A 12 -20.34 -8.21 22.24
CA LEU A 12 -19.12 -8.20 21.42
C LEU A 12 -19.22 -8.94 20.07
N ALA A 13 -20.41 -9.22 19.58
CA ALA A 13 -20.58 -9.92 18.29
C ALA A 13 -21.02 -9.02 17.13
N SER A 14 -20.79 -7.72 17.21
CA SER A 14 -21.08 -6.80 16.09
C SER A 14 -19.89 -5.93 15.69
N LEU A 15 -18.67 -6.44 15.79
CA LEU A 15 -17.60 -5.97 14.91
C LEU A 15 -17.93 -6.51 13.52
N GLY A 16 -18.91 -5.85 12.91
CA GLY A 16 -19.29 -6.09 11.54
C GLY A 16 -18.03 -6.00 10.68
N THR A 17 -17.74 -7.03 9.93
CA THR A 17 -16.95 -6.92 8.73
C THR A 17 -17.57 -5.81 7.91
N GLY A 18 -17.07 -4.59 8.08
CA GLY A 18 -17.39 -3.46 7.24
C GLY A 18 -16.88 -3.80 5.86
N GLN A 19 -17.66 -4.56 5.10
CA GLN A 19 -17.51 -4.53 3.66
C GLN A 19 -17.62 -3.06 3.28
N ALA A 20 -16.50 -2.45 2.95
CA ALA A 20 -16.48 -1.18 2.26
C ALA A 20 -17.26 -1.42 0.95
N ARG A 21 -18.60 -1.26 1.03
CA ARG A 21 -19.42 -1.03 -0.15
C ARG A 21 -18.99 0.34 -0.68
N GLY A 22 -17.85 0.35 -1.37
CA GLY A 22 -17.54 1.43 -2.27
C GLY A 22 -18.79 1.61 -3.12
N ALA A 23 -19.41 2.78 -3.05
CA ALA A 23 -20.48 3.12 -3.96
C ALA A 23 -20.03 2.68 -5.34
N ALA A 24 -20.84 1.87 -6.00
CA ALA A 24 -20.59 1.47 -7.37
C ALA A 24 -20.73 2.72 -8.25
N ALA A 25 -19.72 3.60 -8.16
CA ALA A 25 -19.50 4.62 -9.14
C ALA A 25 -19.39 3.86 -10.46
N HIS A 26 -20.23 4.20 -11.41
CA HIS A 26 -20.24 3.59 -12.73
C HIS A 26 -18.80 3.46 -13.22
N ALA A 27 -18.28 2.23 -13.23
CA ALA A 27 -16.92 1.95 -13.59
C ALA A 27 -16.71 2.38 -15.04
N LYS A 28 -16.02 3.50 -15.25
CA LYS A 28 -15.75 4.04 -16.58
C LYS A 28 -14.60 3.30 -17.25
N ALA A 29 -13.76 2.62 -16.48
CA ALA A 29 -12.63 1.86 -16.99
C ALA A 29 -13.12 0.54 -17.61
N LYS A 30 -12.75 0.30 -18.86
CA LYS A 30 -13.10 -0.90 -19.61
C LYS A 30 -11.99 -1.97 -19.59
N SER A 31 -10.79 -1.59 -19.20
CA SER A 31 -9.61 -2.45 -19.15
C SER A 31 -8.64 -2.01 -18.08
N THR A 32 -7.82 -2.93 -17.62
CA THR A 32 -6.72 -2.70 -16.69
C THR A 32 -5.43 -3.18 -17.34
N ILE A 33 -4.36 -2.40 -17.18
CA ILE A 33 -3.01 -2.78 -17.58
C ILE A 33 -2.20 -2.98 -16.30
N LEU A 34 -1.69 -4.18 -16.09
CA LEU A 34 -0.74 -4.47 -15.02
C LEU A 34 0.68 -4.27 -15.56
N PHE A 35 1.38 -3.27 -15.03
CA PHE A 35 2.81 -3.08 -15.28
C PHE A 35 3.59 -3.64 -14.09
N PHE A 36 4.02 -4.87 -14.19
CA PHE A 36 4.70 -5.58 -13.13
C PHE A 36 6.23 -5.42 -13.26
N LEU A 37 6.86 -4.79 -12.25
CA LEU A 37 8.31 -4.59 -12.19
C LEU A 37 8.96 -5.75 -11.44
N CYS A 38 9.41 -6.73 -12.19
CA CYS A 38 9.96 -7.97 -11.67
C CYS A 38 11.33 -7.75 -11.05
N GLY A 39 11.41 -7.75 -9.72
CA GLY A 39 12.67 -7.90 -8.96
C GLY A 39 13.72 -6.78 -9.03
N GLY A 40 13.48 -5.66 -9.69
CA GLY A 40 14.53 -4.69 -9.94
C GLY A 40 14.25 -3.25 -9.52
N SER A 41 13.04 -2.94 -9.11
CA SER A 41 12.63 -1.57 -8.81
C SER A 41 12.77 -1.28 -7.32
N SER A 42 13.73 -0.43 -6.96
CA SER A 42 13.90 0.01 -5.57
C SER A 42 12.78 0.97 -5.17
N HIS A 43 11.98 0.60 -4.18
CA HIS A 43 10.91 1.47 -3.68
C HIS A 43 11.45 2.72 -2.97
N VAL A 44 12.60 2.62 -2.28
CA VAL A 44 13.22 3.76 -1.58
C VAL A 44 13.82 4.78 -2.55
N ASP A 45 14.09 4.38 -3.79
CA ASP A 45 14.62 5.26 -4.82
C ASP A 45 13.54 5.83 -5.74
N MET A 46 12.29 5.37 -5.62
CA MET A 46 11.21 5.76 -6.53
C MET A 46 9.97 6.31 -5.83
N TRP A 47 9.34 5.50 -4.97
CA TRP A 47 7.98 5.73 -4.50
C TRP A 47 7.88 5.99 -2.99
N ASP A 48 8.76 5.40 -2.19
CA ASP A 48 8.76 5.49 -0.73
C ASP A 48 10.15 5.92 -0.22
N MET A 49 10.56 7.11 -0.57
CA MET A 49 11.92 7.62 -0.45
C MET A 49 12.40 7.86 0.99
N LYS A 50 11.52 7.83 1.98
CA LYS A 50 11.83 7.95 3.41
C LYS A 50 12.79 9.11 3.75
N PRO A 51 12.46 10.37 3.38
CA PRO A 51 13.40 11.49 3.49
C PRO A 51 13.85 11.79 4.92
N ALA A 52 13.07 11.37 5.92
CA ALA A 52 13.39 11.53 7.35
C ALA A 52 14.24 10.37 7.91
N ALA A 53 14.49 9.31 7.13
CA ALA A 53 15.33 8.21 7.57
C ALA A 53 16.83 8.59 7.56
N PRO A 54 17.68 7.94 8.39
CA PRO A 54 19.13 8.07 8.30
C PRO A 54 19.65 7.76 6.88
N ALA A 55 20.80 8.35 6.53
CA ALA A 55 21.33 8.28 5.17
C ALA A 55 21.58 6.85 4.68
N GLU A 56 21.86 5.93 5.60
CA GLU A 56 22.10 4.52 5.31
C GLU A 56 20.86 3.74 4.85
N PHE A 57 19.67 4.30 5.12
CA PHE A 57 18.38 3.66 4.82
C PHE A 57 17.58 4.36 3.73
N ARG A 58 18.02 5.52 3.29
CA ARG A 58 17.35 6.26 2.21
C ARG A 58 18.20 6.24 0.95
N GLY A 59 17.55 6.34 -0.21
CA GLY A 59 18.24 6.47 -1.49
C GLY A 59 18.96 7.83 -1.65
N GLU A 60 19.79 7.93 -2.67
CA GLU A 60 20.57 9.14 -2.99
C GLU A 60 19.72 10.25 -3.62
N PHE A 61 18.58 9.89 -4.21
CA PHE A 61 17.73 10.83 -4.93
C PHE A 61 16.87 11.68 -4.01
N ARG A 62 16.37 12.80 -4.54
CA ARG A 62 15.55 13.74 -3.78
C ARG A 62 14.07 13.54 -4.05
N PRO A 63 13.24 13.63 -3.00
CA PRO A 63 11.80 13.64 -3.19
C PRO A 63 11.34 14.97 -3.79
N VAL A 64 10.45 14.91 -4.77
CA VAL A 64 9.74 16.07 -5.32
C VAL A 64 8.25 15.94 -5.02
N ALA A 65 7.61 17.07 -4.73
CA ALA A 65 6.18 17.13 -4.53
C ALA A 65 5.43 16.75 -5.81
N THR A 66 4.31 16.06 -5.64
CA THR A 66 3.40 15.75 -6.74
C THR A 66 2.20 16.72 -6.76
N THR A 67 1.31 16.55 -7.73
CA THR A 67 0.03 17.28 -7.76
C THR A 67 -0.96 16.80 -6.69
N ALA A 68 -0.67 15.70 -5.97
CA ALA A 68 -1.44 15.26 -4.82
C ALA A 68 -0.78 15.79 -3.52
N PRO A 69 -1.51 16.51 -2.67
CA PRO A 69 -0.98 16.98 -1.39
C PRO A 69 -0.47 15.83 -0.53
N GLY A 70 0.74 15.99 0.03
CA GLY A 70 1.35 14.99 0.91
C GLY A 70 2.01 13.80 0.19
N LEU A 71 1.91 13.72 -1.14
CA LEU A 71 2.59 12.70 -1.93
C LEU A 71 3.86 13.29 -2.56
N ALA A 72 4.99 12.68 -2.26
CA ALA A 72 6.28 13.00 -2.91
C ALA A 72 6.89 11.71 -3.48
N ILE A 73 7.52 11.82 -4.62
CA ILE A 73 8.19 10.73 -5.32
C ILE A 73 9.56 11.19 -5.83
N CYS A 74 10.34 10.28 -6.40
CA CYS A 74 11.68 10.56 -6.89
C CYS A 74 11.71 11.69 -7.93
N GLU A 75 12.72 12.56 -7.84
CA GLU A 75 12.97 13.67 -8.78
C GLU A 75 13.14 13.22 -10.24
N HIS A 76 13.52 11.98 -10.47
CA HIS A 76 13.63 11.39 -11.81
C HIS A 76 12.30 10.97 -12.43
N LEU A 77 11.18 11.15 -11.72
CA LEU A 77 9.83 10.85 -12.20
C LEU A 77 8.95 12.11 -12.40
N PRO A 78 9.44 13.16 -13.07
CA PRO A 78 8.74 14.45 -13.12
C PRO A 78 7.39 14.40 -13.86
N LEU A 79 7.24 13.52 -14.84
CA LEU A 79 5.97 13.35 -15.56
C LEU A 79 4.95 12.62 -14.69
N THR A 80 5.40 11.65 -13.92
CA THR A 80 4.56 10.94 -12.96
C THR A 80 4.13 11.86 -11.83
N ALA A 81 5.03 12.71 -11.32
CA ALA A 81 4.70 13.70 -10.30
C ALA A 81 3.55 14.63 -10.72
N LYS A 82 3.49 15.03 -12.00
CA LYS A 82 2.37 15.81 -12.57
C LYS A 82 1.05 15.06 -12.58
N GLN A 83 1.04 13.75 -12.47
CA GLN A 83 -0.15 12.91 -12.45
C GLN A 83 -0.49 12.40 -11.03
N GLY A 84 0.17 12.92 -9.99
CA GLY A 84 0.01 12.47 -8.60
C GLY A 84 -1.45 12.35 -8.14
N HIS A 85 -2.32 13.27 -8.57
CA HIS A 85 -3.75 13.25 -8.27
C HIS A 85 -4.52 12.04 -8.83
N LYS A 86 -3.88 11.22 -9.68
CA LYS A 86 -4.44 9.98 -10.25
C LYS A 86 -3.78 8.71 -9.68
N ILE A 87 -2.85 8.88 -8.74
CA ILE A 87 -2.03 7.79 -8.19
C ILE A 87 -2.47 7.49 -6.78
N ALA A 88 -2.56 6.22 -6.45
CA ALA A 88 -2.63 5.73 -5.09
C ALA A 88 -1.39 4.86 -4.82
N LEU A 89 -0.67 5.16 -3.74
CA LEU A 89 0.47 4.35 -3.29
C LEU A 89 0.08 3.59 -2.04
N VAL A 90 0.41 2.30 -2.03
CA VAL A 90 0.26 1.45 -0.87
C VAL A 90 1.66 1.12 -0.35
N HIS A 91 1.99 1.68 0.81
CA HIS A 91 3.29 1.49 1.45
C HIS A 91 3.22 0.32 2.42
N GLY A 92 4.39 -0.27 2.73
CA GLY A 92 4.51 -1.32 3.75
C GLY A 92 3.90 -2.67 3.34
N VAL A 93 3.68 -2.90 2.05
CA VAL A 93 3.27 -4.22 1.55
C VAL A 93 4.42 -5.20 1.78
N THR A 94 4.10 -6.37 2.32
CA THR A 94 5.06 -7.44 2.59
C THR A 94 4.41 -8.79 2.32
N ASP A 95 5.23 -9.75 1.96
CA ASP A 95 4.87 -11.17 1.83
C ASP A 95 4.97 -11.92 3.16
N SER A 96 5.17 -11.22 4.27
CA SER A 96 5.37 -11.80 5.62
C SER A 96 6.57 -12.77 5.69
N GLY A 97 7.56 -12.61 4.82
CA GLY A 97 8.75 -13.45 4.77
C GLY A 97 8.60 -14.76 3.98
N LEU A 98 7.53 -14.92 3.24
CA LEU A 98 7.28 -16.13 2.44
C LEU A 98 8.28 -16.29 1.28
N ALA A 99 8.70 -15.18 0.66
CA ALA A 99 9.65 -15.20 -0.46
C ALA A 99 11.11 -15.31 -0.03
N THR A 100 11.46 -14.95 1.22
CA THR A 100 12.81 -15.09 1.81
C THR A 100 13.95 -14.57 0.93
N GLY A 101 13.75 -13.50 0.16
CA GLY A 101 14.73 -12.95 -0.78
C GLY A 101 14.79 -13.64 -2.15
N ASP A 102 13.97 -14.64 -2.42
CA ASP A 102 13.84 -15.26 -3.72
C ASP A 102 12.88 -14.45 -4.61
N HIS A 103 13.38 -13.94 -5.73
CA HIS A 103 12.57 -13.15 -6.65
C HIS A 103 11.42 -13.95 -7.28
N HIS A 104 11.62 -15.23 -7.59
CA HIS A 104 10.57 -16.07 -8.19
C HIS A 104 9.43 -16.31 -7.20
N ALA A 105 9.75 -16.66 -5.95
CA ALA A 105 8.77 -16.76 -4.89
C ALA A 105 8.10 -15.40 -4.64
N GLY A 106 8.87 -14.31 -4.64
CA GLY A 106 8.37 -12.95 -4.42
C GLY A 106 7.27 -12.56 -5.39
N TYR A 107 7.46 -12.71 -6.70
CA TYR A 107 6.38 -12.35 -7.62
C TYR A 107 5.27 -13.38 -7.71
N TYR A 108 5.52 -14.64 -7.39
CA TYR A 108 4.44 -15.60 -7.24
C TYR A 108 3.46 -15.12 -6.16
N PHE A 109 3.94 -14.83 -4.95
CA PHE A 109 3.09 -14.36 -3.85
C PHE A 109 2.46 -12.98 -4.13
N ASN A 110 3.19 -12.06 -4.77
CA ASN A 110 2.63 -10.76 -5.13
C ASN A 110 1.52 -10.83 -6.19
N LEU A 111 1.51 -11.83 -7.04
CA LEU A 111 0.52 -11.99 -8.10
C LEU A 111 -0.65 -12.88 -7.72
N THR A 112 -0.47 -13.77 -6.75
CA THR A 112 -1.49 -14.77 -6.38
C THR A 112 -2.12 -14.53 -5.00
N GLY A 113 -1.48 -13.78 -4.11
CA GLY A 113 -1.92 -13.50 -2.75
C GLY A 113 -1.38 -14.48 -1.74
#